data_e89d55b2ba4da5bc8d6586419dca413b
#
_entry.id   e89d55b2ba4da5bc8d6586419dca413b
#
_cell.length_a   1.000
_cell.length_b   1.000
_cell.length_c   1.000
_cell.angle_alpha   90.00
_cell.angle_beta   90.00
_cell.angle_gamma   90.00
#
_symmetry.space_group_name_H-M   'P 1'
#
loop_
_entity.id
_entity.type
_entity.pdbx_description
1 polymer ?
#
loop_
_entity_poly.entity_id
_entity_poly.type
_entity_poly.pdbx_seq_one_letter_code
_entity_poly.pdbx_strand_id
1 'polypeptide(L)'
;MVMRMTLSSCRFREKTENDKKIFFLTHRIVRTKMWEIRSVRDGTHKMEARNTKTGKKVRFGAQGYSDYLQHKDEDRRQRYIDRHRTNENWRDPTTAGFWSRWILWGPYTSIKRNAAHAARIIKEDVRVV
;
A
#
# COMPACT_ATOMS: atom_id res chain seq x y z
N MET A 1 -9.91 20.52 -43.12
CA MET A 1 -9.99 20.14 -42.54
C MET A 1 -9.94 19.55 -42.26
N VAL A 2 -9.69 19.86 -42.44
CA VAL A 2 -9.71 19.42 -41.74
C VAL A 2 -9.56 18.90 -41.41
N MET A 3 -9.33 19.20 -41.39
CA MET A 3 -9.25 18.86 -40.62
C MET A 3 -9.20 18.50 -40.17
N ARG A 4 -8.97 19.00 -40.34
CA ARG A 4 -8.94 18.84 -39.55
C ARG A 4 -8.88 18.20 -38.96
N MET A 5 -8.73 18.28 -39.09
CA MET A 5 -8.73 17.83 -38.21
C MET A 5 -8.70 17.32 -37.69
N THR A 6 -8.51 17.66 -38.05
CA THR A 6 -8.61 17.36 -37.30
C THR A 6 -8.53 16.73 -36.76
N LEU A 7 -8.39 16.96 -36.90
CA LEU A 7 -8.40 16.58 -36.06
C LEU A 7 -8.48 16.15 -35.57
N SER A 8 -8.42 16.50 -36.02
CA SER A 8 -8.61 16.29 -35.25
C SER A 8 -8.73 15.92 -34.82
N SER A 9 -8.78 16.33 -35.21
CA SER A 9 -9.06 16.19 -34.49
C SER A 9 -9.25 15.67 -34.04
N CYS A 10 -9.18 16.00 -34.43
CA CYS A 10 -9.48 15.70 -33.66
C CYS A 10 -9.57 15.20 -33.27
N ARG A 11 -9.63 15.49 -33.62
CA ARG A 11 -9.72 15.19 -33.05
C ARG A 11 -9.51 14.67 -32.62
N PHE A 12 -9.18 14.95 -32.63
CA PHE A 12 -8.84 14.55 -31.82
C PHE A 12 -9.04 14.47 -31.33
N ARG A 13 -8.81 14.29 -32.90
CA ARG A 13 -9.41 14.74 -31.83
C ARG A 13 -8.67 14.68 -30.51
N GLU A 14 -8.78 15.66 -30.01
CA GLU A 14 -8.47 15.62 -28.63
C GLU A 14 -9.24 14.51 -27.93
N LYS A 15 -8.56 13.78 -27.07
CA LYS A 15 -9.22 12.75 -26.28
C LYS A 15 -10.16 13.38 -25.28
N THR A 16 -11.31 12.79 -25.11
CA THR A 16 -12.26 13.21 -24.10
C THR A 16 -11.77 12.81 -22.72
N GLU A 17 -12.40 13.39 -21.73
CA GLU A 17 -12.10 13.02 -20.36
C GLU A 17 -12.45 11.55 -20.08
N ASN A 18 -13.53 11.06 -20.69
CA ASN A 18 -13.87 9.65 -20.58
C ASN A 18 -12.81 8.73 -21.14
N ASP A 19 -12.24 9.08 -22.28
CA ASP A 19 -11.19 8.28 -22.86
C ASP A 19 -9.99 8.19 -21.93
N LYS A 20 -9.64 9.29 -21.30
CA LYS A 20 -8.54 9.32 -20.38
C LYS A 20 -8.82 8.44 -19.16
N LYS A 21 -10.04 8.49 -18.64
CA LYS A 21 -10.42 7.68 -17.49
C LYS A 21 -10.38 6.20 -17.81
N ILE A 22 -10.87 5.82 -18.95
CA ILE A 22 -10.85 4.42 -19.39
C ILE A 22 -9.41 3.93 -19.51
N PHE A 23 -8.54 4.75 -20.09
CA PHE A 23 -7.14 4.41 -20.22
C PHE A 23 -6.49 4.18 -18.85
N PHE A 24 -6.73 5.05 -17.88
CA PHE A 24 -6.20 4.89 -16.54
C PHE A 24 -6.73 3.64 -15.85
N LEU A 25 -8.01 3.35 -16.00
CA LEU A 25 -8.60 2.15 -15.41
C LEU A 25 -7.96 0.89 -15.99
N THR A 26 -7.76 0.87 -17.30
CA THR A 26 -7.12 -0.26 -17.95
C THR A 26 -5.70 -0.45 -17.44
N HIS A 27 -4.95 0.64 -17.32
CA HIS A 27 -3.61 0.58 -16.80
C HIS A 27 -3.57 0.10 -15.35
N ARG A 28 -4.52 0.57 -14.55
CA ARG A 28 -4.62 0.13 -13.18
C ARG A 28 -4.87 -1.36 -13.09
N ILE A 29 -5.78 -1.87 -13.92
CA ILE A 29 -6.09 -3.29 -13.95
C ILE A 29 -4.86 -4.08 -14.36
N VAL A 30 -4.10 -3.62 -15.34
CA VAL A 30 -2.91 -4.31 -15.81
C VAL A 30 -1.81 -4.32 -14.76
N ARG A 31 -1.67 -3.23 -13.99
CA ARG A 31 -0.63 -3.15 -12.96
C ARG A 31 -0.96 -3.85 -11.67
N THR A 32 -2.00 -4.51 -11.60
CA THR A 32 -2.86 -4.84 -10.51
C THR A 32 -2.39 -5.73 -9.40
N LYS A 33 -1.24 -5.52 -8.88
CA LYS A 33 -1.04 -6.04 -7.54
C LYS A 33 -1.57 -5.00 -6.58
N MET A 34 -2.46 -5.44 -5.71
CA MET A 34 -3.04 -4.58 -4.68
C MET A 34 -3.05 -5.34 -3.38
N TRP A 35 -2.66 -4.66 -2.33
CA TRP A 35 -2.73 -5.22 -1.00
C TRP A 35 -3.83 -4.50 -0.23
N GLU A 36 -4.61 -5.29 0.53
CA GLU A 36 -5.62 -4.75 1.42
C GLU A 36 -5.20 -5.01 2.85
N ILE A 37 -5.23 -3.96 3.66
CA ILE A 37 -4.87 -4.03 5.07
C ILE A 37 -6.14 -3.92 5.88
N ARG A 38 -6.33 -4.88 6.80
CA ARG A 38 -7.51 -4.85 7.67
C ARG A 38 -7.18 -5.40 9.04
N SER A 39 -8.02 -5.05 10.01
CA SER A 39 -7.91 -5.61 11.35
C SER A 39 -8.39 -7.04 11.35
N VAL A 40 -7.77 -7.87 12.17
CA VAL A 40 -8.22 -9.25 12.37
C VAL A 40 -8.42 -9.52 13.86
N ARG A 41 -9.18 -10.54 14.15
CA ARG A 41 -9.49 -10.94 15.53
C ARG A 41 -9.25 -12.43 15.71
N ASP A 42 -8.02 -12.84 15.44
CA ASP A 42 -7.67 -14.25 15.59
C ASP A 42 -7.07 -14.55 16.97
N GLY A 43 -7.00 -13.55 17.85
CA GLY A 43 -6.46 -13.72 19.19
C GLY A 43 -4.94 -13.64 19.26
N THR A 44 -4.27 -13.59 18.13
CA THR A 44 -2.81 -13.60 18.06
C THR A 44 -2.25 -12.37 17.36
N HIS A 45 -2.89 -11.96 16.27
CA HIS A 45 -2.40 -10.87 15.43
C HIS A 45 -3.38 -9.70 15.43
N LYS A 46 -2.86 -8.50 15.15
CA LYS A 46 -3.67 -7.30 15.09
C LYS A 46 -4.25 -7.07 13.71
N MET A 47 -3.49 -7.36 12.67
CA MET A 47 -3.85 -6.98 11.30
C MET A 47 -3.44 -8.05 10.30
N GLU A 48 -3.98 -7.90 9.10
CA GLU A 48 -3.72 -8.80 7.99
C GLU A 48 -3.55 -7.99 6.72
N ALA A 49 -2.53 -8.35 5.93
CA ALA A 49 -2.34 -7.83 4.59
C ALA A 49 -2.70 -8.95 3.62
N ARG A 50 -3.59 -8.65 2.66
CA ARG A 50 -4.03 -9.64 1.69
C ARG A 50 -3.74 -9.14 0.29
N ASN A 51 -3.05 -9.97 -0.49
CA ASN A 51 -2.82 -9.67 -1.90
C ASN A 51 -4.05 -10.08 -2.70
N THR A 52 -4.68 -9.11 -3.35
CA THR A 52 -5.94 -9.36 -4.04
C THR A 52 -5.76 -10.19 -5.31
N LYS A 53 -4.58 -10.21 -5.88
CA LYS A 53 -4.32 -10.96 -7.09
C LYS A 53 -4.03 -12.43 -6.81
N THR A 54 -3.18 -12.70 -5.82
CA THR A 54 -2.75 -14.06 -5.50
C THR A 54 -3.55 -14.70 -4.38
N GLY A 55 -4.26 -13.89 -3.60
CA GLY A 55 -4.98 -14.36 -2.41
C GLY A 55 -4.09 -14.60 -1.21
N LYS A 56 -2.81 -14.34 -1.30
CA LYS A 56 -1.89 -14.55 -0.18
C LYS A 56 -2.22 -13.62 0.97
N LYS A 57 -2.24 -14.18 2.18
CA LYS A 57 -2.52 -13.43 3.38
C LYS A 57 -1.29 -13.44 4.29
N VAL A 58 -0.98 -12.27 4.84
CA VAL A 58 0.14 -12.12 5.77
C VAL A 58 -0.41 -11.44 7.02
N ARG A 59 -0.42 -12.14 8.14
CA ARG A 59 -0.87 -11.57 9.42
C ARG A 59 0.32 -11.01 10.16
N PHE A 60 0.11 -9.87 10.79
CA PHE A 60 1.21 -9.17 11.44
C PHE A 60 0.73 -8.41 12.67
N GLY A 61 1.70 -8.03 13.52
CA GLY A 61 1.43 -7.32 14.75
C GLY A 61 0.93 -8.26 15.84
N ALA A 62 1.66 -8.37 16.94
CA ALA A 62 1.28 -9.25 18.05
C ALA A 62 0.22 -8.59 18.91
N GLN A 63 -0.81 -9.33 19.28
CA GLN A 63 -1.79 -8.88 20.25
C GLN A 63 -1.12 -8.70 21.60
N GLY A 64 -1.59 -7.72 22.36
CA GLY A 64 -1.08 -7.46 23.68
C GLY A 64 0.16 -6.56 23.72
N TYR A 65 0.70 -6.19 22.58
CA TYR A 65 1.85 -5.30 22.51
C TYR A 65 1.45 -4.00 21.82
N SER A 66 1.94 -2.88 22.33
CA SER A 66 1.68 -1.59 21.70
C SER A 66 2.66 -1.36 20.55
N ASP A 67 2.27 -0.47 19.64
CA ASP A 67 3.07 -0.10 18.48
C ASP A 67 3.06 1.41 18.34
N TYR A 68 3.78 1.91 17.34
CA TYR A 68 3.94 3.36 17.18
C TYR A 68 2.61 4.08 16.93
N LEU A 69 1.65 3.41 16.30
CA LEU A 69 0.33 4.01 16.13
C LEU A 69 -0.36 4.27 17.47
N GLN A 70 -0.06 3.47 18.48
CA GLN A 70 -0.69 3.57 19.79
C GLN A 70 0.08 4.48 20.74
N HIS A 71 1.38 4.24 20.92
CA HIS A 71 2.14 5.00 21.92
C HIS A 71 2.78 6.28 21.39
N LYS A 72 2.97 6.38 20.07
CA LYS A 72 3.52 7.58 19.41
C LYS A 72 4.86 8.01 19.98
N ASP A 73 5.65 7.06 20.47
CA ASP A 73 6.92 7.29 21.12
C ASP A 73 8.04 7.03 20.11
N GLU A 74 8.68 8.09 19.66
CA GLU A 74 9.70 8.02 18.62
C GLU A 74 10.92 7.24 19.08
N ASP A 75 11.28 7.31 20.36
CA ASP A 75 12.42 6.57 20.87
C ASP A 75 12.16 5.06 20.85
N ARG A 76 10.95 4.65 21.21
CA ARG A 76 10.56 3.24 21.11
C ARG A 76 10.52 2.77 19.67
N ARG A 77 10.05 3.63 18.78
CA ARG A 77 10.05 3.33 17.35
C ARG A 77 11.47 3.10 16.85
N GLN A 78 12.39 3.97 17.22
CA GLN A 78 13.78 3.84 16.78
C GLN A 78 14.41 2.56 17.33
N ARG A 79 14.10 2.20 18.57
CA ARG A 79 14.60 0.94 19.15
C ARG A 79 14.06 -0.27 18.42
N TYR A 80 12.79 -0.24 18.01
CA TYR A 80 12.21 -1.29 17.20
C TYR A 80 12.96 -1.42 15.88
N ILE A 81 13.18 -0.33 15.20
CA ILE A 81 13.89 -0.32 13.92
C ILE A 81 15.30 -0.91 14.09
N ASP A 82 16.01 -0.48 15.10
CA ASP A 82 17.38 -0.93 15.32
C ASP A 82 17.44 -2.43 15.60
N ARG A 83 16.50 -2.96 16.39
CA ARG A 83 16.48 -4.38 16.71
C ARG A 83 16.16 -5.27 15.52
N HIS A 84 15.29 -4.81 14.64
CA HIS A 84 14.77 -5.66 13.56
C HIS A 84 15.50 -5.48 12.23
N ARG A 85 16.25 -4.40 12.11
CA ARG A 85 16.87 -4.05 10.83
C ARG A 85 17.71 -5.15 10.24
N THR A 86 18.49 -5.84 11.04
CA THR A 86 19.47 -6.82 10.55
C THR A 86 18.82 -8.14 10.18
N ASN A 87 17.63 -8.42 10.67
CA ASN A 87 17.01 -9.75 10.53
C ASN A 87 15.83 -9.76 9.58
N GLU A 88 15.43 -8.62 9.01
CA GLU A 88 14.22 -8.53 8.22
C GLU A 88 14.47 -7.83 6.90
N ASN A 89 13.75 -8.30 5.89
CA ASN A 89 13.77 -7.66 4.57
C ASN A 89 12.55 -6.75 4.46
N TRP A 90 12.76 -5.46 4.63
CA TRP A 90 11.69 -4.48 4.63
C TRP A 90 11.27 -4.02 3.24
N ARG A 91 11.61 -4.80 2.23
CA ARG A 91 11.15 -4.59 0.86
C ARG A 91 10.31 -5.76 0.34
N ASP A 92 10.16 -6.78 1.15
CA ASP A 92 9.44 -8.00 0.75
C ASP A 92 8.05 -8.03 1.39
N PRO A 93 6.99 -7.71 0.64
CA PRO A 93 5.63 -7.68 1.20
C PRO A 93 5.04 -9.05 1.51
N THR A 94 5.77 -10.13 1.24
CA THR A 94 5.30 -11.46 1.61
C THR A 94 5.66 -11.83 3.05
N THR A 95 6.31 -10.94 3.79
CA THR A 95 6.71 -11.19 5.17
C THR A 95 5.93 -10.33 6.14
N ALA A 96 5.69 -10.87 7.33
CA ALA A 96 5.04 -10.12 8.39
C ALA A 96 5.89 -8.93 8.85
N GLY A 97 7.21 -9.10 8.84
CA GLY A 97 8.13 -8.03 9.22
C GLY A 97 7.99 -6.77 8.37
N PHE A 98 7.77 -6.94 7.07
CA PHE A 98 7.53 -5.80 6.18
C PHE A 98 6.32 -4.98 6.64
N TRP A 99 5.20 -5.66 6.86
CA TRP A 99 3.95 -4.96 7.20
C TRP A 99 4.00 -4.35 8.60
N SER A 100 4.60 -5.05 9.57
CA SER A 100 4.79 -4.49 10.90
C SER A 100 5.63 -3.23 10.84
N ARG A 101 6.74 -3.26 10.09
CA ARG A 101 7.65 -2.12 9.99
C ARG A 101 6.97 -0.90 9.36
N TRP A 102 6.21 -1.10 8.31
CA TRP A 102 5.69 0.02 7.55
C TRP A 102 4.30 0.47 7.97
N ILE A 103 3.48 -0.42 8.51
CA ILE A 103 2.13 -0.08 8.93
C ILE A 103 2.08 0.30 10.41
N LEU A 104 2.65 -0.53 11.27
CA LEU A 104 2.58 -0.31 12.73
C LEU A 104 3.69 0.59 13.24
N TRP A 105 4.87 0.50 12.66
CA TRP A 105 6.06 1.24 13.05
C TRP A 105 6.56 2.15 11.92
N GLY A 106 5.66 2.59 11.08
CA GLY A 106 6.00 3.44 9.94
C GLY A 106 6.31 4.87 10.35
N PRO A 107 6.61 5.71 9.35
CA PRO A 107 7.02 7.09 9.65
C PRO A 107 5.90 7.98 10.15
N TYR A 108 4.66 7.54 10.05
CA TYR A 108 3.50 8.35 10.47
C TYR A 108 2.71 7.63 11.54
N THR A 109 1.87 8.37 12.26
CA THR A 109 0.96 7.81 13.24
C THR A 109 -0.43 7.52 12.64
N SER A 110 -0.57 7.64 11.35
CA SER A 110 -1.79 7.35 10.60
C SER A 110 -1.61 6.09 9.78
N ILE A 111 -2.50 5.12 9.95
CA ILE A 111 -2.44 3.87 9.21
C ILE A 111 -2.59 4.10 7.70
N LYS A 112 -3.44 5.04 7.30
CA LYS A 112 -3.62 5.35 5.87
C LYS A 112 -2.38 5.96 5.26
N ARG A 113 -1.71 6.85 5.98
CA ARG A 113 -0.47 7.47 5.50
C ARG A 113 0.66 6.45 5.44
N ASN A 114 0.72 5.55 6.40
CA ASN A 114 1.70 4.47 6.40
C ASN A 114 1.45 3.52 5.23
N ALA A 115 0.19 3.21 4.94
CA ALA A 115 -0.15 2.37 3.80
C ALA A 115 0.28 3.03 2.48
N ALA A 116 0.05 4.33 2.33
CA ALA A 116 0.48 5.05 1.15
C ALA A 116 2.00 5.04 1.00
N HIS A 117 2.72 5.14 2.11
CA HIS A 117 4.18 5.07 2.11
C HIS A 117 4.67 3.68 1.69
N ALA A 118 4.05 2.63 2.24
CA ALA A 118 4.39 1.26 1.86
C ALA A 118 4.13 1.02 0.38
N ALA A 119 3.05 1.56 -0.15
CA ALA A 119 2.73 1.43 -1.57
C ALA A 119 3.84 2.00 -2.45
N ARG A 120 4.43 3.11 -2.04
CA ARG A 120 5.54 3.70 -2.79
C ARG A 120 6.80 2.83 -2.74
N ILE A 121 7.02 2.16 -1.63
CA ILE A 121 8.19 1.30 -1.47
C ILE A 121 8.12 0.10 -2.40
N ILE A 122 6.97 -0.56 -2.47
CA ILE A 122 6.81 -1.77 -3.27
C ILE A 122 6.26 -1.50 -4.67
N LYS A 123 5.88 -0.25 -4.95
CA LYS A 123 5.32 0.17 -6.22
C LYS A 123 4.05 -0.62 -6.58
N GLU A 124 3.23 -0.88 -5.59
CA GLU A 124 1.95 -1.56 -5.70
C GLU A 124 0.94 -0.82 -4.83
N ASP A 125 -0.33 -0.90 -5.22
CA ASP A 125 -1.36 -0.23 -4.43
C ASP A 125 -1.55 -0.92 -3.09
N VAL A 126 -1.69 -0.14 -2.04
CA VAL A 126 -2.00 -0.63 -0.68
C VAL A 126 -3.18 0.16 -0.16
N ARG A 127 -4.24 -0.53 0.21
CA ARG A 127 -5.48 0.10 0.65
C ARG A 127 -5.88 -0.42 2.02
N VAL A 128 -6.33 0.49 2.87
CA VAL A 128 -6.85 0.14 4.21
C VAL A 128 -8.36 -0.03 4.07
N VAL A 129 -8.86 -1.16 4.49
CA VAL A 129 -10.29 -1.48 4.38
C VAL A 129 -10.91 -1.72 5.75
#